data_cb0f8fced18bccc940a7a63eabc2cb30
#
_entry.id   cb0f8fced18bccc940a7a63eabc2cb30
#
_cell.length_a   1.000
_cell.length_b   1.000
_cell.length_c   1.000
_cell.angle_alpha   90.00
_cell.angle_beta   90.00
_cell.angle_gamma   90.00
#
_symmetry.space_group_name_H-M   'P 1'
#
loop_
_entity.id
_entity.type
_entity.pdbx_description
1 polymer ?
#
loop_
_entity_poly.entity_id
_entity_poly.type
_entity_poly.pdbx_seq_one_letter_code
_entity_poly.pdbx_strand_id
1 'polypeptide(L)'
;MRQPGGGRVDVLLDGASVLDSPLSLLSPALEAAHLFFDSPANARHRIEIRTLSSGKVRILGIVAERIAPGVVYDVLGVNGARASRILGWNQPALAEVLAARKPDLIVLEYGTNEITDAGWTPTSYQRLLAGILRRLHEAAPQASLLLIGPPDRSDLAIAADKMSSMIVAQRRAANAAGAAFWSSYDAMGGAEAMNVWTGQGLGQADHVHLTRAGYNRLADYFYQDLTLAFGNAAPNRRRNPTLDRP
;
A
#
# COMPACT_ATOMS: atom_id res chain seq x y z
N MET A 1 7.02 0.42 19.91
CA MET A 1 5.81 -0.02 20.64
C MET A 1 6.15 -0.17 22.13
N ARG A 2 5.25 0.29 22.99
CA ARG A 2 5.30 0.03 24.44
C ARG A 2 4.61 -1.30 24.73
N GLN A 3 5.15 -2.09 25.67
CA GLN A 3 4.64 -3.45 25.91
C GLN A 3 5.14 -4.01 27.26
N PRO A 4 4.55 -5.07 27.79
CA PRO A 4 5.09 -5.79 28.92
C PRO A 4 6.51 -6.30 28.64
N GLY A 5 7.43 -6.03 29.57
CA GLY A 5 8.86 -6.30 29.39
C GLY A 5 9.55 -5.45 28.32
N GLY A 6 8.96 -4.30 28.00
CA GLY A 6 9.55 -3.33 27.05
C GLY A 6 10.87 -2.78 27.58
N GLY A 7 11.85 -2.64 26.68
CA GLY A 7 13.18 -2.09 26.97
C GLY A 7 13.23 -0.57 26.97
N ARG A 8 14.44 -0.03 27.02
CA ARG A 8 14.72 1.40 26.89
C ARG A 8 15.49 1.65 25.60
N VAL A 9 15.18 2.74 24.94
CA VAL A 9 15.84 3.15 23.70
C VAL A 9 16.27 4.62 23.77
N ASP A 10 17.33 4.94 23.08
CA ASP A 10 17.68 6.29 22.69
C ASP A 10 17.55 6.45 21.18
N VAL A 11 17.21 7.62 20.71
CA VAL A 11 17.13 7.96 19.30
C VAL A 11 18.06 9.13 19.02
N LEU A 12 18.95 8.93 18.07
CA LEU A 12 19.95 9.94 17.71
C LEU A 12 19.71 10.40 16.27
N LEU A 13 19.85 11.70 16.08
CA LEU A 13 19.93 12.33 14.77
C LEU A 13 21.36 12.88 14.62
N ASP A 14 22.08 12.41 13.61
CA ASP A 14 23.47 12.82 13.32
C ASP A 14 24.42 12.69 14.52
N GLY A 15 24.15 11.69 15.38
CA GLY A 15 24.96 11.39 16.56
C GLY A 15 24.52 12.07 17.84
N ALA A 16 23.59 13.02 17.78
CA ALA A 16 23.04 13.70 18.97
C ALA A 16 21.67 13.06 19.34
N SER A 17 21.44 12.83 20.65
CA SER A 17 20.13 12.37 21.10
C SER A 17 19.05 13.42 20.82
N VAL A 18 17.90 12.98 20.29
CA VAL A 18 16.71 13.82 20.11
C VAL A 18 15.79 13.76 21.32
N LEU A 19 16.22 13.08 22.37
CA LEU A 19 15.48 12.86 23.61
C LEU A 19 16.23 13.48 24.77
N ASP A 20 15.51 14.14 25.69
CA ASP A 20 16.08 14.62 26.95
C ASP A 20 16.48 13.45 27.87
N SER A 21 15.82 12.31 27.72
CA SER A 21 16.12 11.09 28.46
C SER A 21 15.68 9.86 27.63
N PRO A 22 16.33 8.70 27.85
CA PRO A 22 15.95 7.48 27.14
C PRO A 22 14.48 7.10 27.26
N LEU A 23 13.84 6.81 26.13
CA LEU A 23 12.44 6.43 26.06
C LEU A 23 12.22 5.03 26.66
N SER A 24 11.36 4.93 27.67
CA SER A 24 10.88 3.65 28.19
C SER A 24 9.80 3.08 27.30
N LEU A 25 9.97 1.83 26.87
CA LEU A 25 8.96 1.07 26.14
C LEU A 25 8.17 0.10 27.04
N LEU A 26 8.32 0.23 28.36
CA LEU A 26 7.56 -0.56 29.33
C LEU A 26 6.12 -0.03 29.42
N SER A 27 5.15 -0.95 29.30
CA SER A 27 3.72 -0.73 29.50
C SER A 27 3.06 -2.02 29.94
N PRO A 28 1.98 -1.99 30.71
CA PRO A 28 1.20 -3.19 31.05
C PRO A 28 0.47 -3.80 29.84
N ALA A 29 0.24 -3.02 28.79
CA ALA A 29 -0.42 -3.44 27.56
C ALA A 29 0.44 -3.15 26.32
N LEU A 30 0.06 -3.76 25.21
CA LEU A 30 0.66 -3.47 23.90
C LEU A 30 0.06 -2.17 23.35
N GLU A 31 0.89 -1.15 23.22
CA GLU A 31 0.49 0.19 22.76
C GLU A 31 1.44 0.69 21.66
N ALA A 32 0.91 1.42 20.67
CA ALA A 32 1.76 2.20 19.79
C ALA A 32 2.38 3.36 20.57
N ALA A 33 3.62 3.69 20.23
CA ALA A 33 4.29 4.88 20.70
C ALA A 33 4.87 5.60 19.49
N HIS A 34 4.61 6.89 19.39
CA HIS A 34 5.11 7.75 18.34
C HIS A 34 6.12 8.72 18.93
N LEU A 35 7.22 8.90 18.25
CA LEU A 35 8.20 9.93 18.54
C LEU A 35 8.30 10.83 17.32
N PHE A 36 8.06 12.12 17.54
CA PHE A 36 8.17 13.15 16.51
C PHE A 36 9.31 14.09 16.86
N PHE A 37 10.12 14.42 15.88
CA PHE A 37 11.14 15.45 15.99
C PHE A 37 11.42 16.05 14.62
N ASP A 38 11.80 17.32 14.61
CA ASP A 38 12.14 18.03 13.40
C ASP A 38 13.67 18.01 13.19
N SER A 39 14.06 17.90 11.92
CA SER A 39 15.46 18.11 11.55
C SER A 39 15.71 19.61 11.31
N PRO A 40 16.81 20.17 11.82
CA PRO A 40 17.11 21.61 11.66
C PRO A 40 17.48 21.98 10.22
N ALA A 41 17.78 21.02 9.35
CA ALA A 41 18.20 21.26 7.99
C ALA A 41 17.55 20.31 7.00
N ASN A 42 17.28 20.77 5.76
CA ASN A 42 16.88 19.93 4.66
C ASN A 42 18.10 19.28 3.99
N ALA A 43 18.71 18.30 4.67
CA ALA A 43 19.94 17.65 4.28
C ALA A 43 19.82 16.12 4.41
N ARG A 44 20.91 15.41 4.13
CA ARG A 44 21.00 13.98 4.43
C ARG A 44 21.27 13.84 5.94
N HIS A 45 20.44 13.06 6.61
CA HIS A 45 20.55 12.77 8.04
C HIS A 45 20.82 11.29 8.29
N ARG A 46 21.45 11.00 9.44
CA ARG A 46 21.61 9.66 9.98
C ARG A 46 20.73 9.52 11.22
N ILE A 47 19.74 8.65 11.15
CA ILE A 47 18.93 8.25 12.30
C ILE A 47 19.51 6.96 12.88
N GLU A 48 19.75 6.94 14.17
CA GLU A 48 20.23 5.78 14.91
C GLU A 48 19.30 5.50 16.10
N ILE A 49 18.88 4.25 16.27
CA ILE A 49 18.08 3.79 17.41
C ILE A 49 18.96 2.86 18.22
N ARG A 50 19.30 3.26 19.45
CA ARG A 50 20.12 2.49 20.38
C ARG A 50 19.26 1.82 21.42
N THR A 51 19.41 0.51 21.60
CA THR A 51 18.82 -0.21 22.72
C THR A 51 19.73 -0.05 23.94
N LEU A 52 19.14 0.34 25.07
CA LEU A 52 19.88 0.61 26.31
C LEU A 52 19.60 -0.39 27.42
N SER A 53 18.81 -1.41 27.15
CA SER A 53 18.48 -2.48 28.11
C SER A 53 18.15 -3.79 27.39
N SER A 54 18.11 -4.90 28.15
CA SER A 54 17.76 -6.23 27.65
C SER A 54 16.26 -6.43 27.36
N GLY A 55 15.41 -5.43 27.65
CA GLY A 55 13.97 -5.53 27.39
C GLY A 55 13.63 -5.52 25.90
N LYS A 56 12.43 -6.01 25.57
CA LYS A 56 11.97 -6.11 24.17
C LYS A 56 11.82 -4.75 23.52
N VAL A 57 12.36 -4.58 22.31
CA VAL A 57 12.19 -3.39 21.47
C VAL A 57 11.49 -3.81 20.17
N ARG A 58 10.36 -3.18 19.86
CA ARG A 58 9.64 -3.34 18.60
C ARG A 58 9.52 -1.98 17.92
N ILE A 59 10.03 -1.90 16.71
CA ILE A 59 9.93 -0.72 15.84
C ILE A 59 8.92 -1.07 14.76
N LEU A 60 7.89 -0.24 14.57
CA LEU A 60 6.88 -0.41 13.52
C LEU A 60 7.35 0.18 12.21
N GLY A 61 8.09 1.28 12.26
CA GLY A 61 8.61 1.97 11.10
C GLY A 61 9.26 3.30 11.46
N ILE A 62 9.89 3.89 10.47
CA ILE A 62 10.45 5.23 10.52
C ILE A 62 9.86 5.97 9.32
N VAL A 63 9.37 7.19 9.57
CA VAL A 63 8.84 8.08 8.54
C VAL A 63 9.70 9.33 8.52
N ALA A 64 10.19 9.71 7.35
CA ALA A 64 10.94 10.94 7.14
C ALA A 64 10.29 11.72 6.00
N GLU A 65 9.78 12.90 6.31
CA GLU A 65 9.03 13.72 5.36
C GLU A 65 9.57 15.15 5.35
N ARG A 66 9.45 15.82 4.23
CA ARG A 66 9.70 17.24 4.12
C ARG A 66 8.44 18.02 4.46
N ILE A 67 8.60 19.14 5.16
CA ILE A 67 7.50 20.10 5.36
C ILE A 67 7.36 20.91 4.07
N ALA A 68 6.69 20.32 3.06
CA ALA A 68 6.46 20.94 1.76
C ALA A 68 5.13 20.43 1.19
N PRO A 69 4.41 21.22 0.38
CA PRO A 69 3.26 20.73 -0.37
C PRO A 69 3.69 19.61 -1.32
N GLY A 70 2.88 18.56 -1.43
CA GLY A 70 3.16 17.43 -2.30
C GLY A 70 2.32 16.21 -2.01
N VAL A 71 2.72 15.10 -2.61
CA VAL A 71 2.13 13.78 -2.39
C VAL A 71 3.09 12.95 -1.56
N VAL A 72 2.59 12.35 -0.49
CA VAL A 72 3.31 11.33 0.29
C VAL A 72 2.86 9.96 -0.21
N TYR A 73 3.83 9.10 -0.52
CA TYR A 73 3.58 7.77 -1.02
C TYR A 73 4.25 6.73 -0.11
N ASP A 74 3.44 6.02 0.67
CA ASP A 74 3.89 4.95 1.55
C ASP A 74 3.77 3.59 0.85
N VAL A 75 4.84 2.81 0.83
CA VAL A 75 4.86 1.47 0.25
C VAL A 75 4.93 0.44 1.38
N LEU A 76 3.88 -0.37 1.50
CA LEU A 76 3.78 -1.44 2.50
C LEU A 76 3.78 -2.84 1.86
N GLY A 77 4.20 -2.94 0.61
CA GLY A 77 4.27 -4.19 -0.13
C GLY A 77 5.27 -5.18 0.50
N VAL A 78 4.88 -6.45 0.56
CA VAL A 78 5.73 -7.56 0.99
C VAL A 78 5.79 -8.58 -0.14
N ASN A 79 6.98 -8.87 -0.62
CA ASN A 79 7.19 -9.82 -1.72
C ASN A 79 6.57 -11.20 -1.39
N GLY A 80 5.82 -11.74 -2.34
CA GLY A 80 5.16 -13.04 -2.19
C GLY A 80 3.97 -13.05 -1.21
N ALA A 81 3.59 -11.91 -0.64
CA ALA A 81 2.46 -11.85 0.27
C ALA A 81 1.14 -12.12 -0.45
N ARG A 82 0.22 -12.74 0.27
CA ARG A 82 -1.18 -12.92 -0.13
C ARG A 82 -2.07 -11.94 0.65
N ALA A 83 -3.13 -11.49 0.04
CA ALA A 83 -4.11 -10.58 0.64
C ALA A 83 -4.66 -11.09 1.98
N SER A 84 -4.81 -12.42 2.12
CA SER A 84 -5.27 -13.06 3.36
C SER A 84 -4.44 -12.70 4.61
N ARG A 85 -3.16 -12.32 4.42
CA ARG A 85 -2.30 -11.87 5.52
C ARG A 85 -2.87 -10.67 6.26
N ILE A 86 -3.56 -9.78 5.56
CA ILE A 86 -4.16 -8.57 6.13
C ILE A 86 -5.24 -8.92 7.18
N LEU A 87 -5.96 -10.02 6.99
CA LEU A 87 -6.96 -10.48 7.96
C LEU A 87 -6.35 -10.91 9.29
N GLY A 88 -5.08 -11.33 9.29
CA GLY A 88 -4.33 -11.69 10.50
C GLY A 88 -3.70 -10.51 11.24
N TRP A 89 -3.75 -9.29 10.71
CA TRP A 89 -3.20 -8.12 11.38
C TRP A 89 -4.03 -7.74 12.61
N ASN A 90 -3.36 -7.23 13.64
CA ASN A 90 -4.03 -6.71 14.82
C ASN A 90 -4.83 -5.45 14.45
N GLN A 91 -6.15 -5.49 14.57
CA GLN A 91 -7.03 -4.38 14.13
C GLN A 91 -6.78 -3.07 14.89
N PRO A 92 -6.62 -3.05 16.23
CA PRO A 92 -6.25 -1.83 16.94
C PRO A 92 -4.94 -1.23 16.46
N ALA A 93 -3.89 -2.03 16.26
CA ALA A 93 -2.62 -1.55 15.77
C ALA A 93 -2.71 -1.00 14.32
N LEU A 94 -3.50 -1.63 13.45
CA LEU A 94 -3.78 -1.13 12.11
C LEU A 94 -4.47 0.23 12.17
N ALA A 95 -5.49 0.37 13.00
CA ALA A 95 -6.23 1.62 13.18
C ALA A 95 -5.32 2.76 13.69
N GLU A 96 -4.46 2.47 14.68
CA GLU A 96 -3.48 3.45 15.19
C GLU A 96 -2.49 3.92 14.12
N VAL A 97 -1.94 2.99 13.32
CA VAL A 97 -1.02 3.34 12.23
C VAL A 97 -1.72 4.19 11.18
N LEU A 98 -2.93 3.81 10.75
CA LEU A 98 -3.68 4.56 9.76
C LEU A 98 -4.15 5.91 10.30
N ALA A 99 -4.53 6.00 11.59
CA ALA A 99 -4.87 7.27 12.22
C ALA A 99 -3.66 8.23 12.31
N ALA A 100 -2.46 7.70 12.53
CA ALA A 100 -1.22 8.49 12.54
C ALA A 100 -0.83 8.96 11.12
N ARG A 101 -1.04 8.13 10.10
CA ARG A 101 -0.69 8.43 8.71
C ARG A 101 -1.75 9.27 7.98
N LYS A 102 -3.02 9.17 8.39
CA LYS A 102 -4.17 9.87 7.78
C LYS A 102 -4.19 9.78 6.25
N PRO A 103 -4.17 8.58 5.67
CA PRO A 103 -4.13 8.44 4.22
C PRO A 103 -5.41 9.00 3.59
N ASP A 104 -5.28 9.70 2.47
CA ASP A 104 -6.40 10.10 1.63
C ASP A 104 -6.86 8.95 0.72
N LEU A 105 -5.90 8.07 0.36
CA LEU A 105 -6.11 6.91 -0.49
C LEU A 105 -5.34 5.70 0.02
N ILE A 106 -6.01 4.56 0.10
CA ILE A 106 -5.39 3.26 0.34
C ILE A 106 -5.53 2.41 -0.91
N VAL A 107 -4.40 1.96 -1.46
CA VAL A 107 -4.35 1.12 -2.66
C VAL A 107 -4.00 -0.31 -2.25
N LEU A 108 -4.78 -1.27 -2.73
CA LEU A 108 -4.52 -2.71 -2.60
C LEU A 108 -4.23 -3.28 -3.98
N GLU A 109 -3.08 -3.94 -4.14
CA GLU A 109 -2.71 -4.66 -5.35
C GLU A 109 -2.39 -6.11 -5.00
N TYR A 110 -3.30 -7.02 -5.35
CA TYR A 110 -3.21 -8.45 -5.05
C TYR A 110 -3.82 -9.29 -6.18
N GLY A 111 -3.48 -10.57 -6.22
CA GLY A 111 -4.00 -11.53 -7.18
C GLY A 111 -2.92 -12.41 -7.80
N THR A 112 -1.75 -11.85 -8.06
CA THR A 112 -0.63 -12.56 -8.72
C THR A 112 -0.23 -13.85 -7.99
N ASN A 113 -0.25 -13.83 -6.64
CA ASN A 113 0.10 -15.01 -5.85
C ASN A 113 -1.10 -15.91 -5.58
N GLU A 114 -2.28 -15.34 -5.42
CA GLU A 114 -3.50 -16.08 -5.10
C GLU A 114 -4.00 -16.94 -6.25
N ILE A 115 -3.75 -16.54 -7.50
CA ILE A 115 -4.19 -17.27 -8.68
C ILE A 115 -3.66 -18.72 -8.72
N THR A 116 -2.54 -18.97 -8.04
CA THR A 116 -1.91 -20.31 -7.97
C THR A 116 -2.43 -21.15 -6.80
N ASP A 117 -3.25 -20.61 -5.92
CA ASP A 117 -3.75 -21.35 -4.75
C ASP A 117 -4.71 -22.48 -5.19
N ALA A 118 -4.48 -23.70 -4.67
CA ALA A 118 -5.26 -24.88 -5.06
C ALA A 118 -6.73 -24.80 -4.64
N GLY A 119 -7.04 -24.14 -3.52
CA GLY A 119 -8.40 -23.96 -3.02
C GLY A 119 -9.08 -22.65 -3.47
N TRP A 120 -8.50 -21.96 -4.44
CA TRP A 120 -9.04 -20.69 -4.91
C TRP A 120 -10.37 -20.87 -5.65
N THR A 121 -11.38 -20.09 -5.30
CA THR A 121 -12.61 -19.93 -6.05
C THR A 121 -13.00 -18.46 -6.14
N PRO A 122 -13.71 -18.02 -7.20
CA PRO A 122 -14.15 -16.63 -7.31
C PRO A 122 -14.93 -16.15 -6.08
N THR A 123 -15.81 -17.00 -5.56
CA THR A 123 -16.65 -16.67 -4.40
C THR A 123 -15.85 -16.54 -3.10
N SER A 124 -14.90 -17.45 -2.84
CA SER A 124 -14.05 -17.38 -1.65
C SER A 124 -13.14 -16.15 -1.69
N TYR A 125 -12.60 -15.85 -2.87
CA TYR A 125 -11.72 -14.71 -3.09
C TYR A 125 -12.47 -13.37 -2.97
N GLN A 126 -13.67 -13.27 -3.54
CA GLN A 126 -14.54 -12.10 -3.38
C GLN A 126 -14.85 -11.83 -1.89
N ARG A 127 -15.19 -12.87 -1.12
CA ARG A 127 -15.44 -12.73 0.32
C ARG A 127 -14.22 -12.28 1.10
N LEU A 128 -13.05 -12.84 0.77
CA LEU A 128 -11.77 -12.45 1.35
C LEU A 128 -11.52 -10.94 1.17
N LEU A 129 -11.60 -10.47 -0.06
CA LEU A 129 -11.35 -9.06 -0.39
C LEU A 129 -12.39 -8.13 0.23
N ALA A 130 -13.66 -8.51 0.23
CA ALA A 130 -14.70 -7.72 0.91
C ALA A 130 -14.42 -7.59 2.42
N GLY A 131 -13.92 -8.65 3.06
CA GLY A 131 -13.48 -8.61 4.46
C GLY A 131 -12.31 -7.66 4.70
N ILE A 132 -11.32 -7.66 3.80
CA ILE A 132 -10.17 -6.78 3.87
C ILE A 132 -10.58 -5.32 3.67
N LEU A 133 -11.34 -5.02 2.62
CA LEU A 133 -11.80 -3.66 2.32
C LEU A 133 -12.61 -3.08 3.48
N ARG A 134 -13.51 -3.89 4.09
CA ARG A 134 -14.25 -3.48 5.27
C ARG A 134 -13.33 -3.13 6.43
N ARG A 135 -12.33 -3.97 6.75
CA ARG A 135 -11.36 -3.71 7.82
C ARG A 135 -10.57 -2.42 7.61
N LEU A 136 -10.18 -2.15 6.39
CA LEU A 136 -9.46 -0.92 6.05
C LEU A 136 -10.36 0.30 6.16
N HIS A 137 -11.60 0.19 5.70
CA HIS A 137 -12.59 1.26 5.86
C HIS A 137 -12.91 1.55 7.33
N GLU A 138 -13.06 0.51 8.16
CA GLU A 138 -13.26 0.66 9.60
C GLU A 138 -12.06 1.33 10.30
N ALA A 139 -10.83 1.04 9.84
CA ALA A 139 -9.60 1.60 10.41
C ALA A 139 -9.27 3.02 9.89
N ALA A 140 -9.74 3.39 8.69
CA ALA A 140 -9.52 4.69 8.07
C ALA A 140 -10.77 5.11 7.26
N PRO A 141 -11.88 5.48 7.92
CA PRO A 141 -13.16 5.73 7.25
C PRO A 141 -13.14 6.97 6.31
N GLN A 142 -12.17 7.86 6.49
CA GLN A 142 -11.97 9.03 5.63
C GLN A 142 -11.21 8.73 4.35
N ALA A 143 -10.48 7.58 4.29
CA ALA A 143 -9.67 7.23 3.13
C ALA A 143 -10.53 6.65 2.00
N SER A 144 -10.26 7.06 0.77
CA SER A 144 -10.74 6.35 -0.40
C SER A 144 -10.02 5.01 -0.55
N LEU A 145 -10.71 4.00 -1.05
CA LEU A 145 -10.12 2.69 -1.31
C LEU A 145 -10.05 2.42 -2.81
N LEU A 146 -8.91 1.91 -3.27
CA LEU A 146 -8.71 1.45 -4.63
C LEU A 146 -8.17 0.03 -4.61
N LEU A 147 -8.82 -0.87 -5.32
CA LEU A 147 -8.32 -2.21 -5.58
C LEU A 147 -7.76 -2.27 -7.00
N ILE A 148 -6.50 -2.67 -7.14
CA ILE A 148 -5.85 -2.89 -8.42
C ILE A 148 -5.75 -4.39 -8.65
N GLY A 149 -6.30 -4.85 -9.78
CA GLY A 149 -6.19 -6.23 -10.23
C GLY A 149 -4.77 -6.54 -10.70
N PRO A 150 -4.33 -7.82 -10.63
CA PRO A 150 -2.98 -8.23 -11.01
C PRO A 150 -2.73 -8.02 -12.51
N PRO A 151 -1.47 -7.89 -12.92
CA PRO A 151 -1.08 -8.07 -14.32
C PRO A 151 -1.41 -9.49 -14.81
N ASP A 152 -1.44 -9.67 -16.12
CA ASP A 152 -1.45 -11.01 -16.72
C ASP A 152 -0.17 -11.78 -16.36
N ARG A 153 -0.24 -13.10 -16.40
CA ARG A 153 0.91 -13.99 -16.24
C ARG A 153 0.79 -15.22 -17.12
N SER A 154 1.91 -15.67 -17.67
CA SER A 154 1.95 -16.77 -18.64
C SER A 154 3.00 -17.83 -18.30
N ASP A 155 3.49 -17.87 -17.05
CA ASP A 155 4.47 -18.86 -16.58
C ASP A 155 3.87 -20.24 -16.29
N LEU A 156 2.57 -20.30 -16.11
CA LEU A 156 1.82 -21.51 -15.82
C LEU A 156 0.65 -21.64 -16.80
N ALA A 157 0.26 -22.88 -17.09
CA ALA A 157 -0.98 -23.16 -17.81
C ALA A 157 -2.20 -22.81 -16.93
N ILE A 158 -2.29 -21.54 -16.55
CA ILE A 158 -3.47 -21.02 -15.86
C ILE A 158 -4.53 -20.82 -16.93
N ALA A 159 -5.66 -21.51 -16.75
CA ALA A 159 -6.78 -21.33 -17.66
C ALA A 159 -7.16 -19.84 -17.74
N ALA A 160 -7.27 -19.31 -18.94
CA ALA A 160 -7.57 -17.89 -19.17
C ALA A 160 -8.87 -17.43 -18.47
N ASP A 161 -9.83 -18.35 -18.30
CA ASP A 161 -11.06 -18.15 -17.55
C ASP A 161 -10.83 -17.97 -16.05
N LYS A 162 -9.76 -18.54 -15.48
CA LYS A 162 -9.42 -18.37 -14.05
C LYS A 162 -8.97 -16.93 -13.76
N MET A 163 -8.13 -16.35 -14.62
CA MET A 163 -7.69 -14.96 -14.47
C MET A 163 -8.86 -13.98 -14.65
N SER A 164 -9.64 -14.14 -15.71
CA SER A 164 -10.84 -13.30 -15.92
C SER A 164 -11.86 -13.45 -14.80
N SER A 165 -12.05 -14.65 -14.25
CA SER A 165 -12.91 -14.89 -13.08
C SER A 165 -12.38 -14.18 -11.83
N MET A 166 -11.06 -14.10 -11.65
CA MET A 166 -10.42 -13.35 -10.55
C MET A 166 -10.69 -11.85 -10.68
N ILE A 167 -10.50 -11.28 -11.87
CA ILE A 167 -10.78 -9.86 -12.14
C ILE A 167 -12.24 -9.52 -11.86
N VAL A 168 -13.17 -10.38 -12.28
CA VAL A 168 -14.61 -10.21 -11.99
C VAL A 168 -14.88 -10.26 -10.48
N ALA A 169 -14.26 -11.19 -9.75
CA ALA A 169 -14.42 -11.31 -8.29
C ALA A 169 -13.89 -10.08 -7.56
N GLN A 170 -12.74 -9.55 -7.99
CA GLN A 170 -12.14 -8.31 -7.46
C GLN A 170 -13.04 -7.10 -7.70
N ARG A 171 -13.51 -6.92 -8.92
CA ARG A 171 -14.43 -5.83 -9.28
C ARG A 171 -15.71 -5.88 -8.45
N ARG A 172 -16.28 -7.06 -8.25
CA ARG A 172 -17.48 -7.24 -7.41
C ARG A 172 -17.21 -6.92 -5.94
N ALA A 173 -16.06 -7.33 -5.41
CA ALA A 173 -15.67 -7.04 -4.04
C ALA A 173 -15.48 -5.52 -3.83
N ALA A 174 -14.80 -4.85 -4.75
CA ALA A 174 -14.58 -3.40 -4.72
C ALA A 174 -15.91 -2.65 -4.77
N ASN A 175 -16.78 -2.96 -5.75
CA ASN A 175 -18.09 -2.31 -5.90
C ASN A 175 -18.97 -2.49 -4.65
N ALA A 176 -18.99 -3.70 -4.07
CA ALA A 176 -19.78 -3.97 -2.85
C ALA A 176 -19.26 -3.21 -1.62
N ALA A 177 -17.98 -2.84 -1.61
CA ALA A 177 -17.33 -2.07 -0.55
C ALA A 177 -17.30 -0.55 -0.82
N GLY A 178 -17.85 -0.08 -1.93
CA GLY A 178 -17.73 1.34 -2.34
C GLY A 178 -16.31 1.76 -2.72
N ALA A 179 -15.43 0.81 -3.03
CA ALA A 179 -14.07 1.05 -3.47
C ALA A 179 -13.99 1.17 -5.00
N ALA A 180 -13.04 1.96 -5.48
CA ALA A 180 -12.68 1.97 -6.89
C ALA A 180 -11.97 0.67 -7.28
N PHE A 181 -12.04 0.32 -8.57
CA PHE A 181 -11.34 -0.82 -9.14
C PHE A 181 -10.65 -0.45 -10.45
N TRP A 182 -9.39 -0.85 -10.60
CA TRP A 182 -8.65 -0.78 -11.84
C TRP A 182 -7.99 -2.12 -12.15
N SER A 183 -7.93 -2.51 -13.42
CA SER A 183 -7.45 -3.82 -13.84
C SER A 183 -6.17 -3.71 -14.63
N SER A 184 -5.04 -4.11 -14.05
CA SER A 184 -3.78 -4.24 -14.76
C SER A 184 -3.88 -5.25 -15.91
N TYR A 185 -4.58 -6.35 -15.69
CA TYR A 185 -4.85 -7.37 -16.70
C TYR A 185 -5.53 -6.79 -17.94
N ASP A 186 -6.63 -6.04 -17.75
CA ASP A 186 -7.36 -5.43 -18.88
C ASP A 186 -6.50 -4.36 -19.57
N ALA A 187 -5.77 -3.54 -18.80
CA ALA A 187 -4.89 -2.50 -19.32
C ALA A 187 -3.71 -3.07 -20.14
N MET A 188 -3.24 -4.26 -19.81
CA MET A 188 -2.20 -4.96 -20.58
C MET A 188 -2.72 -5.53 -21.91
N GLY A 189 -4.02 -5.76 -22.03
CA GLY A 189 -4.67 -6.38 -23.21
C GLY A 189 -5.32 -7.72 -22.92
N GLY A 190 -5.44 -8.13 -21.67
CA GLY A 190 -6.13 -9.37 -21.26
C GLY A 190 -5.26 -10.63 -21.35
N ALA A 191 -5.88 -11.74 -21.70
CA ALA A 191 -5.21 -13.03 -21.79
C ALA A 191 -4.03 -13.02 -22.77
N GLU A 192 -2.95 -13.71 -22.40
CA GLU A 192 -1.69 -13.81 -23.18
C GLU A 192 -0.93 -12.48 -23.33
N ALA A 193 -1.39 -11.40 -22.70
CA ALA A 193 -0.71 -10.10 -22.78
C ALA A 193 0.71 -10.17 -22.23
N MET A 194 0.97 -10.97 -21.19
CA MET A 194 2.32 -11.11 -20.64
C MET A 194 3.32 -11.67 -21.67
N ASN A 195 2.91 -12.60 -22.52
CA ASN A 195 3.76 -13.12 -23.59
C ASN A 195 4.12 -12.02 -24.61
N VAL A 196 3.14 -11.21 -25.00
CA VAL A 196 3.36 -10.05 -25.90
C VAL A 196 4.30 -9.04 -25.24
N TRP A 197 4.04 -8.71 -23.98
CA TRP A 197 4.86 -7.75 -23.24
C TRP A 197 6.29 -8.24 -23.02
N THR A 198 6.49 -9.54 -22.74
CA THR A 198 7.84 -10.13 -22.65
C THR A 198 8.58 -10.04 -23.98
N GLY A 199 7.92 -10.34 -25.09
CA GLY A 199 8.49 -10.16 -26.44
C GLY A 199 8.87 -8.71 -26.79
N GLN A 200 8.23 -7.73 -26.16
CA GLN A 200 8.53 -6.30 -26.29
C GLN A 200 9.55 -5.78 -25.26
N GLY A 201 10.11 -6.63 -24.40
CA GLY A 201 11.01 -6.22 -23.32
C GLY A 201 10.32 -5.53 -22.14
N LEU A 202 8.99 -5.61 -22.05
CA LEU A 202 8.18 -5.06 -20.95
C LEU A 202 7.92 -6.08 -19.84
N GLY A 203 7.89 -7.37 -20.17
CA GLY A 203 7.85 -8.50 -19.23
C GLY A 203 9.23 -9.10 -19.01
N GLN A 204 9.46 -9.69 -17.84
CA GLN A 204 10.67 -10.47 -17.57
C GLN A 204 10.54 -11.88 -18.18
N ALA A 205 11.67 -12.58 -18.29
CA ALA A 205 11.72 -13.95 -18.83
C ALA A 205 10.95 -15.00 -18.01
N ASP A 206 10.55 -14.66 -16.78
CA ASP A 206 9.72 -15.52 -15.94
C ASP A 206 8.23 -15.43 -16.28
N HIS A 207 7.82 -14.55 -17.17
CA HIS A 207 6.43 -14.32 -17.60
C HIS A 207 5.45 -14.01 -16.45
N VAL A 208 5.96 -13.45 -15.35
CA VAL A 208 5.18 -13.03 -14.17
C VAL A 208 5.45 -11.59 -13.84
N HIS A 209 6.73 -11.21 -13.78
CA HIS A 209 7.14 -9.88 -13.38
C HIS A 209 7.35 -8.97 -14.59
N LEU A 210 7.03 -7.71 -14.42
CA LEU A 210 7.34 -6.69 -15.41
C LEU A 210 8.79 -6.23 -15.28
N THR A 211 9.36 -5.78 -16.40
CA THR A 211 10.61 -4.99 -16.37
C THR A 211 10.31 -3.58 -15.87
N ARG A 212 11.34 -2.79 -15.59
CA ARG A 212 11.17 -1.37 -15.27
C ARG A 212 10.37 -0.62 -16.36
N ALA A 213 10.64 -0.93 -17.63
CA ALA A 213 9.90 -0.34 -18.75
C ALA A 213 8.43 -0.76 -18.75
N GLY A 214 8.13 -2.03 -18.39
CA GLY A 214 6.79 -2.54 -18.28
C GLY A 214 6.01 -1.87 -17.14
N TYR A 215 6.62 -1.75 -15.97
CA TYR A 215 5.98 -1.02 -14.86
C TYR A 215 5.71 0.44 -15.19
N ASN A 216 6.64 1.12 -15.88
CA ASN A 216 6.42 2.50 -16.33
C ASN A 216 5.24 2.58 -17.32
N ARG A 217 5.17 1.67 -18.29
CA ARG A 217 4.05 1.62 -19.26
C ARG A 217 2.70 1.39 -18.55
N LEU A 218 2.67 0.48 -17.57
CA LEU A 218 1.46 0.20 -16.82
C LEU A 218 1.05 1.40 -15.96
N ALA A 219 2.02 2.09 -15.36
CA ALA A 219 1.79 3.31 -14.60
C ALA A 219 1.24 4.45 -15.49
N ASP A 220 1.72 4.59 -16.73
CA ASP A 220 1.21 5.57 -17.70
C ASP A 220 -0.27 5.30 -18.04
N TYR A 221 -0.64 4.02 -18.22
CA TYR A 221 -2.05 3.65 -18.45
C TYR A 221 -2.93 3.97 -17.25
N PHE A 222 -2.46 3.59 -16.06
CA PHE A 222 -3.18 3.92 -14.82
C PHE A 222 -3.36 5.43 -14.63
N TYR A 223 -2.30 6.20 -14.87
CA TYR A 223 -2.35 7.67 -14.76
C TYR A 223 -3.32 8.30 -15.75
N GLN A 224 -3.34 7.82 -17.00
CA GLN A 224 -4.28 8.28 -18.02
C GLN A 224 -5.73 8.00 -17.60
N ASP A 225 -6.03 6.77 -17.16
CA ASP A 225 -7.38 6.39 -16.72
C ASP A 225 -7.81 7.18 -15.49
N LEU A 226 -6.91 7.36 -14.51
CA LEU A 226 -7.17 8.15 -13.31
C LEU A 226 -7.47 9.61 -13.63
N THR A 227 -6.70 10.23 -14.53
CA THR A 227 -6.89 11.63 -14.93
C THR A 227 -8.16 11.82 -15.75
N LEU A 228 -8.51 10.87 -16.62
CA LEU A 228 -9.78 10.86 -17.35
C LEU A 228 -10.97 10.74 -16.41
N ALA A 229 -10.90 9.81 -15.43
CA ALA A 229 -11.93 9.64 -14.43
C ALA A 229 -12.11 10.90 -13.59
N PHE A 230 -11.01 11.54 -13.17
CA PHE A 230 -11.05 12.81 -12.43
C PHE A 230 -11.63 13.96 -13.26
N GLY A 231 -11.24 14.08 -14.53
CA GLY A 231 -11.77 15.09 -15.45
C GLY A 231 -13.27 14.93 -15.70
N ASN A 232 -13.75 13.69 -15.83
CA ASN A 232 -15.17 13.38 -16.01
C ASN A 232 -16.00 13.54 -14.72
N ALA A 233 -15.39 13.32 -13.55
CA ALA A 233 -16.04 13.50 -12.25
C ALA A 233 -16.09 14.96 -11.79
N ALA A 234 -15.41 15.89 -12.47
CA ALA A 234 -15.34 17.31 -12.17
C ALA A 234 -16.25 18.20 -13.06
N PRO A 235 -17.55 17.93 -13.22
CA PRO A 235 -18.45 18.92 -13.79
C PRO A 235 -18.80 19.93 -12.69
N ASN A 236 -18.32 21.18 -12.81
CA ASN A 236 -18.66 22.32 -11.95
C ASN A 236 -17.86 22.61 -10.67
N ARG A 237 -16.60 22.33 -10.57
CA ARG A 237 -15.79 23.22 -9.74
C ARG A 237 -15.55 24.49 -10.54
N ARG A 238 -16.35 25.53 -10.27
CA ARG A 238 -16.09 26.88 -10.75
C ARG A 238 -14.62 27.17 -10.49
N ARG A 239 -13.86 27.46 -11.56
CA ARG A 239 -12.50 28.00 -11.44
C ARG A 239 -12.57 29.16 -10.47
N ASN A 240 -11.88 29.07 -9.36
CA ASN A 240 -11.75 30.19 -8.43
C ASN A 240 -10.87 31.23 -9.14
N PRO A 241 -11.36 32.39 -9.56
CA PRO A 241 -10.60 33.34 -10.38
C PRO A 241 -9.52 34.09 -9.61
N THR A 242 -9.21 33.67 -8.38
CA THR A 242 -8.26 34.38 -7.50
C THR A 242 -6.86 33.77 -7.46
N LEU A 243 -6.53 32.75 -8.29
CA LEU A 243 -5.17 32.17 -8.34
C LEU A 243 -4.35 32.56 -9.58
N ASP A 244 -4.91 33.38 -10.48
CA ASP A 244 -4.17 33.98 -11.59
C ASP A 244 -3.83 35.43 -11.24
N ARG A 245 -2.80 35.67 -10.46
CA ARG A 245 -2.06 36.93 -10.43
C ARG A 245 -0.58 36.66 -10.38
N PRO A 246 0.21 37.43 -11.21
CA PRO A 246 1.60 37.21 -11.53
C PRO A 246 2.56 37.32 -10.35
#